data_c54a1e1d0519fc8bc006845f8085c394
#
_entry.id   c54a1e1d0519fc8bc006845f8085c394
#
_cell.length_a   1.000
_cell.length_b   1.000
_cell.length_c   1.000
_cell.angle_alpha   90.00
_cell.angle_beta   90.00
_cell.angle_gamma   90.00
#
_symmetry.space_group_name_H-M   'P 1'
#
loop_
_entity.id
_entity.type
_entity.pdbx_description
1 polymer ?
#
loop_
_entity_poly.entity_id
_entity_poly.type
_entity_poly.pdbx_seq_one_letter_code
_entity_poly.pdbx_strand_id
1 'polypeptide(L)'
;FNYRAHRYEEAYQRLPQNLVLGSETSSTVSSRGVYKFPAERKADAKYEDHQSSSYDLEYCSWSIIPDIDFALADAYQWTLGQFVWTGFDYLGEPSPYDTDAWPNHSSMFGIIDLASLPKDRYYLYRSVWNKQAETLHILPHWNWEGREGKEVPVFVYTNYPTAELFINGKSYGKQTKNNQSVENRYRLMWHNAIYEPGEVKVVAYDEHGTAKAEKIIRTAGKPHHI
;
A
#
# COMPACT_ATOMS: atom_id res chain seq x y z
N PHE A 1 -3.98 22.67 -0.02
CA PHE A 1 -4.24 22.05 1.27
C PHE A 1 -3.12 21.12 1.64
N ASN A 2 -2.59 21.31 2.84
CA ASN A 2 -1.59 20.42 3.44
C ASN A 2 -2.33 19.49 4.40
N TYR A 3 -2.39 18.18 4.08
CA TYR A 3 -3.20 17.19 4.80
C TYR A 3 -4.69 17.63 4.92
N ARG A 4 -5.43 17.19 5.93
CA ARG A 4 -6.82 17.60 6.22
C ARG A 4 -7.77 17.50 5.02
N ALA A 5 -7.65 16.44 4.22
CA ALA A 5 -8.47 16.23 3.04
C ALA A 5 -9.99 16.21 3.35
N HIS A 6 -10.37 15.86 4.58
CA HIS A 6 -11.74 15.94 5.08
C HIS A 6 -12.34 17.34 5.04
N ARG A 7 -11.53 18.41 4.86
CA ARG A 7 -11.98 19.80 4.76
C ARG A 7 -12.04 20.33 3.32
N TYR A 8 -11.86 19.48 2.33
CA TYR A 8 -11.87 19.90 0.93
C TYR A 8 -13.17 20.57 0.52
N GLU A 9 -14.31 20.04 0.92
CA GLU A 9 -15.63 20.60 0.60
C GLU A 9 -15.81 21.98 1.25
N GLU A 10 -15.45 22.15 2.51
CA GLU A 10 -15.46 23.45 3.18
C GLU A 10 -14.58 24.48 2.46
N ALA A 11 -13.40 24.06 2.04
CA ALA A 11 -12.49 24.93 1.30
C ALA A 11 -13.06 25.33 -0.06
N TYR A 12 -13.63 24.38 -0.80
CA TYR A 12 -14.28 24.66 -2.08
C TYR A 12 -15.36 25.71 -1.97
N GLN A 13 -16.19 25.66 -0.92
CA GLN A 13 -17.28 26.63 -0.69
C GLN A 13 -16.78 28.01 -0.32
N ARG A 14 -15.62 28.10 0.35
CA ARG A 14 -15.09 29.38 0.88
C ARG A 14 -14.09 30.05 -0.01
N LEU A 15 -13.40 29.32 -0.86
CA LEU A 15 -12.36 29.84 -1.72
C LEU A 15 -12.97 30.39 -3.03
N PRO A 16 -12.62 31.64 -3.43
CA PRO A 16 -13.19 32.25 -4.62
C PRO A 16 -12.82 31.54 -5.91
N GLN A 17 -11.72 30.76 -5.91
CA GLN A 17 -11.26 29.99 -7.07
C GLN A 17 -12.05 28.72 -7.30
N ASN A 18 -12.76 28.20 -6.28
CA ASN A 18 -13.49 26.93 -6.31
C ASN A 18 -12.63 25.74 -6.81
N LEU A 19 -11.36 25.76 -6.49
CA LEU A 19 -10.39 24.72 -6.84
C LEU A 19 -9.55 24.35 -5.61
N VAL A 20 -9.27 23.07 -5.42
CA VAL A 20 -8.48 22.58 -4.30
C VAL A 20 -7.38 21.66 -4.81
N LEU A 21 -6.17 21.88 -4.30
CA LEU A 21 -4.98 21.06 -4.52
C LEU A 21 -4.47 20.52 -3.19
N GLY A 22 -4.23 19.21 -3.09
CA GLY A 22 -3.51 18.61 -1.98
C GLY A 22 -2.02 18.88 -2.10
N SER A 23 -1.49 19.86 -1.37
CA SER A 23 -0.07 20.23 -1.45
C SER A 23 0.86 19.25 -0.74
N GLU A 24 0.35 18.56 0.28
CA GLU A 24 0.92 17.37 0.89
C GLU A 24 -0.20 16.45 1.35
N THR A 25 -0.08 15.17 1.05
CA THR A 25 -1.05 14.14 1.41
C THR A 25 -0.36 12.88 1.92
N SER A 26 -1.08 12.06 2.65
CA SER A 26 -0.73 10.67 2.96
C SER A 26 0.67 10.47 3.53
N SER A 27 1.01 11.08 4.66
CA SER A 27 2.19 10.69 5.46
C SER A 27 2.01 9.27 6.00
N THR A 28 1.98 8.30 5.09
CA THR A 28 1.94 6.87 5.35
C THR A 28 3.37 6.38 5.49
N VAL A 29 3.65 5.59 6.49
CA VAL A 29 4.98 5.07 6.76
C VAL A 29 5.12 3.62 6.31
N SER A 30 6.26 3.25 5.78
CA SER A 30 6.62 1.87 5.46
C SER A 30 8.13 1.66 5.37
N SER A 31 8.60 0.52 5.85
CA SER A 31 9.95 0.02 5.63
C SER A 31 9.89 -1.09 4.60
N ARG A 32 10.62 -0.92 3.46
CA ARG A 32 10.54 -1.87 2.35
C ARG A 32 10.81 -3.31 2.80
N GLY A 33 9.85 -4.21 2.53
CA GLY A 33 9.95 -5.64 2.83
C GLY A 33 9.70 -6.01 4.30
N VAL A 34 9.29 -5.07 5.14
CA VAL A 34 8.89 -5.31 6.54
C VAL A 34 7.38 -5.37 6.64
N TYR A 35 6.85 -6.37 7.33
CA TYR A 35 5.41 -6.52 7.51
C TYR A 35 5.10 -6.85 8.97
N LYS A 36 4.12 -6.16 9.52
CA LYS A 36 3.64 -6.34 10.89
C LYS A 36 2.25 -6.96 10.88
N PHE A 37 1.98 -7.75 11.89
CA PHE A 37 0.71 -8.46 12.03
C PHE A 37 0.02 -8.07 13.35
N PRO A 38 -1.30 -7.92 13.36
CA PRO A 38 -2.22 -8.03 12.22
C PRO A 38 -2.05 -6.87 11.23
N ALA A 39 -2.44 -7.10 9.95
CA ALA A 39 -2.47 -6.06 8.92
C ALA A 39 -3.72 -5.20 9.13
N GLU A 40 -3.60 -4.11 9.88
CA GLU A 40 -4.69 -3.22 10.26
C GLU A 40 -4.29 -1.74 10.17
N ARG A 41 -5.28 -0.86 10.03
CA ARG A 41 -5.06 0.58 10.01
C ARG A 41 -4.63 1.07 11.39
N LYS A 42 -3.48 1.75 11.45
CA LYS A 42 -2.90 2.20 12.70
C LYS A 42 -2.18 3.54 12.58
N ALA A 43 -2.63 4.53 13.36
CA ALA A 43 -1.92 5.78 13.51
C ALA A 43 -0.74 5.63 14.49
N ASP A 44 0.36 6.31 14.19
CA ASP A 44 1.56 6.41 15.03
C ASP A 44 2.05 5.06 15.60
N ALA A 45 2.05 4.03 14.73
CA ALA A 45 2.50 2.69 15.12
C ALA A 45 3.98 2.71 15.55
N LYS A 46 4.27 2.07 16.68
CA LYS A 46 5.63 1.96 17.23
C LYS A 46 5.99 0.49 17.43
N TYR A 47 7.20 0.13 17.04
CA TYR A 47 7.74 -1.23 17.16
C TYR A 47 9.16 -1.18 17.70
N GLU A 48 9.58 -2.21 18.44
CA GLU A 48 10.91 -2.30 19.04
C GLU A 48 12.06 -2.25 18.03
N ASP A 49 11.81 -2.74 16.81
CA ASP A 49 12.77 -2.71 15.71
C ASP A 49 12.79 -1.39 14.93
N HIS A 50 12.01 -0.40 15.36
CA HIS A 50 11.87 0.90 14.71
C HIS A 50 11.51 0.85 13.21
N GLN A 51 10.86 -0.24 12.75
CA GLN A 51 10.43 -0.42 11.37
C GLN A 51 8.90 -0.31 11.27
N SER A 52 8.41 0.14 10.13
CA SER A 52 6.98 0.26 9.84
C SER A 52 6.52 -0.77 8.83
N SER A 53 5.25 -1.16 8.90
CA SER A 53 4.68 -2.19 8.03
C SER A 53 4.50 -1.73 6.59
N SER A 54 4.88 -2.56 5.63
CA SER A 54 4.67 -2.32 4.20
C SER A 54 3.27 -2.69 3.69
N TYR A 55 2.34 -3.01 4.57
CA TYR A 55 0.92 -3.14 4.17
C TYR A 55 0.28 -1.78 3.81
N ASP A 56 1.00 -0.65 4.00
CA ASP A 56 0.53 0.70 3.72
C ASP A 56 -0.77 1.08 4.46
N LEU A 57 -0.88 0.63 5.69
CA LEU A 57 -1.98 0.89 6.61
C LEU A 57 -1.54 1.67 7.84
N GLU A 58 -0.24 1.94 7.99
CA GLU A 58 0.33 2.73 9.08
C GLU A 58 0.60 4.16 8.61
N TYR A 59 0.21 5.14 9.42
CA TYR A 59 0.29 6.57 9.07
C TYR A 59 0.48 7.44 10.31
N CYS A 60 0.93 8.65 10.11
CA CYS A 60 1.04 9.64 11.19
C CYS A 60 -0.32 10.23 11.54
N SER A 61 -0.57 10.52 12.82
CA SER A 61 -1.86 11.00 13.34
C SER A 61 -2.37 12.29 12.71
N TRP A 62 -1.48 13.11 12.12
CA TRP A 62 -1.86 14.32 11.38
C TRP A 62 -2.30 14.05 9.94
N SER A 63 -2.26 12.79 9.50
CA SER A 63 -2.48 12.36 8.13
C SER A 63 -3.48 11.20 8.04
N ILE A 64 -3.52 10.54 6.90
CA ILE A 64 -4.41 9.42 6.56
C ILE A 64 -3.71 8.45 5.60
N ILE A 65 -4.32 7.30 5.35
CA ILE A 65 -3.85 6.37 4.31
C ILE A 65 -4.20 6.89 2.90
N PRO A 66 -3.43 6.49 1.87
CA PRO A 66 -3.63 6.95 0.49
C PRO A 66 -5.04 6.70 -0.06
N ASP A 67 -5.66 5.61 0.34
CA ASP A 67 -7.00 5.21 -0.11
C ASP A 67 -8.06 6.27 0.16
N ILE A 68 -7.95 6.99 1.28
CA ILE A 68 -8.87 8.08 1.62
C ILE A 68 -8.63 9.28 0.71
N ASP A 69 -7.37 9.63 0.44
CA ASP A 69 -7.04 10.72 -0.50
C ASP A 69 -7.52 10.40 -1.92
N PHE A 70 -7.36 9.14 -2.37
CA PHE A 70 -7.89 8.70 -3.67
C PHE A 70 -9.40 8.82 -3.72
N ALA A 71 -10.10 8.37 -2.67
CA ALA A 71 -11.56 8.42 -2.61
C ALA A 71 -12.10 9.85 -2.67
N LEU A 72 -11.42 10.81 -2.03
CA LEU A 72 -11.79 12.22 -2.07
C LEU A 72 -11.51 12.84 -3.44
N ALA A 73 -10.38 12.49 -4.08
CA ALA A 73 -10.09 12.92 -5.44
C ALA A 73 -11.11 12.36 -6.45
N ASP A 74 -11.55 11.13 -6.28
CA ASP A 74 -12.59 10.52 -7.13
C ASP A 74 -13.98 11.16 -6.89
N ALA A 75 -14.29 11.59 -5.66
CA ALA A 75 -15.58 12.18 -5.30
C ALA A 75 -15.73 13.63 -5.77
N TYR A 76 -14.63 14.37 -5.85
CA TYR A 76 -14.66 15.81 -6.08
C TYR A 76 -13.97 16.20 -7.39
N GLN A 77 -14.75 16.44 -8.44
CA GLN A 77 -14.25 16.82 -9.78
C GLN A 77 -13.50 18.16 -9.82
N TRP A 78 -13.66 18.99 -8.81
CA TRP A 78 -13.00 20.27 -8.68
C TRP A 78 -11.63 20.18 -7.95
N THR A 79 -11.18 18.98 -7.57
CA THR A 79 -9.81 18.78 -7.09
C THR A 79 -8.83 18.75 -8.26
N LEU A 80 -7.75 19.53 -8.15
CA LEU A 80 -6.69 19.57 -9.17
C LEU A 80 -5.72 18.38 -9.09
N GLY A 81 -5.79 17.63 -7.99
CA GLY A 81 -4.89 16.52 -7.70
C GLY A 81 -4.18 16.70 -6.37
N GLN A 82 -3.10 15.95 -6.19
CA GLN A 82 -2.38 15.91 -4.92
C GLN A 82 -0.88 15.64 -5.11
N PHE A 83 -0.08 16.12 -4.16
CA PHE A 83 1.32 15.78 -3.99
C PHE A 83 1.47 14.94 -2.73
N VAL A 84 1.94 13.71 -2.89
CA VAL A 84 2.12 12.80 -1.77
C VAL A 84 3.39 13.15 -0.99
N TRP A 85 3.35 13.06 0.33
CA TRP A 85 4.53 13.04 1.17
C TRP A 85 4.96 11.60 1.46
N THR A 86 6.04 11.08 0.80
CA THR A 86 6.89 11.78 -0.16
C THR A 86 7.35 10.79 -1.25
N GLY A 87 7.96 11.29 -2.31
CA GLY A 87 8.43 10.43 -3.42
C GLY A 87 9.56 9.50 -3.00
N PHE A 88 10.54 10.00 -2.26
CA PHE A 88 11.71 9.23 -1.82
C PHE A 88 11.88 9.33 -0.30
N ASP A 89 12.41 8.26 0.29
CA ASP A 89 12.95 8.37 1.65
C ASP A 89 14.14 9.35 1.65
N TYR A 90 14.38 9.99 2.78
CA TYR A 90 15.46 10.94 2.96
C TYR A 90 16.20 10.69 4.27
N LEU A 91 17.42 11.20 4.37
CA LEU A 91 18.30 10.96 5.51
C LEU A 91 17.89 11.75 6.75
N GLY A 92 18.11 11.17 7.90
CA GLY A 92 18.25 11.88 9.19
C GLY A 92 16.97 12.18 9.94
N GLU A 93 15.80 12.08 9.37
CA GLU A 93 14.54 12.34 10.09
C GLU A 93 13.95 11.09 10.71
N PRO A 94 13.72 11.05 12.05
CA PRO A 94 13.00 9.97 12.70
C PRO A 94 11.56 9.90 12.18
N SER A 95 11.11 8.73 11.76
CA SER A 95 9.74 8.49 11.32
C SER A 95 9.18 7.21 11.95
N PRO A 96 7.95 7.27 12.48
CA PRO A 96 7.19 8.51 12.69
C PRO A 96 7.85 9.43 13.70
N TYR A 97 7.52 10.74 13.69
CA TYR A 97 8.00 11.71 14.67
C TYR A 97 7.71 11.23 16.10
N ASP A 98 8.40 11.79 17.09
CA ASP A 98 8.28 11.45 18.51
C ASP A 98 8.77 10.02 18.86
N THR A 99 9.45 9.34 17.94
CA THR A 99 10.17 8.11 18.28
C THR A 99 11.56 8.43 18.82
N ASP A 100 12.07 7.56 19.70
CA ASP A 100 13.44 7.66 20.23
C ASP A 100 14.47 7.03 19.28
N ALA A 101 14.09 6.84 18.01
CA ALA A 101 14.92 6.20 16.99
C ALA A 101 16.01 7.14 16.43
N TRP A 102 16.80 7.74 17.29
CA TRP A 102 17.91 8.61 16.92
C TRP A 102 19.26 7.96 17.21
N PRO A 103 20.26 8.07 16.34
CA PRO A 103 20.19 8.68 15.00
C PRO A 103 19.40 7.82 14.00
N ASN A 104 18.48 8.43 13.28
CA ASN A 104 17.73 7.74 12.25
C ASN A 104 18.49 7.75 10.90
N HIS A 105 18.57 6.59 10.26
CA HIS A 105 19.28 6.48 8.99
C HIS A 105 18.43 6.94 7.80
N SER A 106 17.11 6.82 7.92
CA SER A 106 16.18 7.12 6.83
C SER A 106 14.80 7.47 7.37
N SER A 107 14.11 8.38 6.69
CA SER A 107 12.67 8.50 6.84
C SER A 107 11.97 7.25 6.29
N MET A 108 10.69 7.05 6.66
CA MET A 108 9.86 5.93 6.20
C MET A 108 8.69 6.41 5.31
N PHE A 109 8.66 7.68 4.94
CA PHE A 109 7.58 8.29 4.17
C PHE A 109 7.65 8.04 2.67
N GLY A 110 8.83 7.72 2.15
CA GLY A 110 9.06 7.57 0.72
C GLY A 110 8.19 6.47 0.07
N ILE A 111 7.77 6.72 -1.15
CA ILE A 111 7.21 5.70 -2.06
C ILE A 111 8.34 4.82 -2.59
N ILE A 112 9.53 5.40 -2.69
CA ILE A 112 10.79 4.77 -3.10
C ILE A 112 11.78 4.91 -1.93
N ASP A 113 12.56 3.89 -1.64
CA ASP A 113 13.55 3.92 -0.56
C ASP A 113 14.84 4.66 -0.95
N LEU A 114 15.77 4.81 0.03
CA LEU A 114 17.08 5.45 -0.20
C LEU A 114 17.94 4.76 -1.27
N ALA A 115 17.73 3.46 -1.51
CA ALA A 115 18.44 2.72 -2.54
C ALA A 115 17.80 2.85 -3.93
N SER A 116 16.82 3.74 -4.08
CA SER A 116 16.02 3.93 -5.30
C SER A 116 15.18 2.71 -5.68
N LEU A 117 14.85 1.86 -4.71
CA LEU A 117 14.00 0.70 -4.92
C LEU A 117 12.54 1.04 -4.54
N PRO A 118 11.56 0.70 -5.40
CA PRO A 118 10.16 0.95 -5.10
C PRO A 118 9.70 0.12 -3.91
N LYS A 119 8.97 0.76 -2.98
CA LYS A 119 8.23 0.09 -1.92
C LYS A 119 6.89 -0.44 -2.46
N ASP A 120 6.17 -1.26 -1.70
CA ASP A 120 4.86 -1.78 -2.14
C ASP A 120 3.89 -0.64 -2.49
N ARG A 121 3.93 0.45 -1.73
CA ARG A 121 3.12 1.66 -1.96
C ARG A 121 3.33 2.30 -3.34
N TYR A 122 4.49 2.19 -3.93
CA TYR A 122 4.72 2.62 -5.32
C TYR A 122 3.71 1.96 -6.27
N TYR A 123 3.48 0.66 -6.09
CA TYR A 123 2.55 -0.09 -6.93
C TYR A 123 1.08 0.22 -6.63
N LEU A 124 0.76 0.60 -5.39
CA LEU A 124 -0.57 1.11 -5.05
C LEU A 124 -0.85 2.41 -5.82
N TYR A 125 0.01 3.40 -5.72
CA TYR A 125 -0.13 4.66 -6.48
C TYR A 125 -0.15 4.42 -7.98
N ARG A 126 0.75 3.59 -8.49
CA ARG A 126 0.80 3.23 -9.92
C ARG A 126 -0.51 2.60 -10.39
N SER A 127 -1.11 1.73 -9.60
CA SER A 127 -2.36 1.05 -9.96
C SER A 127 -3.56 2.00 -10.04
N VAL A 128 -3.52 3.09 -9.27
CA VAL A 128 -4.60 4.11 -9.24
C VAL A 128 -4.35 5.20 -10.28
N TRP A 129 -3.14 5.71 -10.36
CA TRP A 129 -2.84 6.91 -11.20
C TRP A 129 -2.44 6.58 -12.63
N ASN A 130 -1.74 5.47 -12.87
CA ASN A 130 -1.31 5.10 -14.23
C ASN A 130 -2.26 4.07 -14.86
N LYS A 131 -3.28 4.56 -15.52
CA LYS A 131 -4.27 3.71 -16.20
C LYS A 131 -3.75 3.07 -17.51
N GLN A 132 -2.62 3.53 -18.05
CA GLN A 132 -2.05 3.04 -19.30
C GLN A 132 -1.09 1.87 -19.10
N ALA A 133 -0.45 1.80 -17.94
CA ALA A 133 0.49 0.73 -17.62
C ALA A 133 -0.18 -0.35 -16.79
N GLU A 134 -0.04 -1.60 -17.22
CA GLU A 134 -0.45 -2.74 -16.42
C GLU A 134 0.27 -2.75 -15.08
N THR A 135 -0.48 -2.92 -14.02
CA THR A 135 0.04 -3.10 -12.66
C THR A 135 -0.58 -4.35 -12.04
N LEU A 136 0.27 -5.27 -11.63
CA LEU A 136 -0.10 -6.42 -10.81
C LEU A 136 1.04 -6.68 -9.82
N HIS A 137 0.82 -6.31 -8.57
CA HIS A 137 1.81 -6.41 -7.50
C HIS A 137 1.25 -7.19 -6.32
N ILE A 138 2.03 -8.15 -5.83
CA ILE A 138 1.68 -9.03 -4.69
C ILE A 138 2.53 -8.62 -3.51
N LEU A 139 1.91 -8.44 -2.35
CA LEU A 139 2.58 -8.30 -1.06
C LEU A 139 1.88 -9.19 -0.03
N PRO A 140 2.62 -9.66 0.98
CA PRO A 140 4.03 -9.50 1.26
C PRO A 140 4.91 -10.42 0.39
N HIS A 141 6.25 -10.38 0.59
CA HIS A 141 7.12 -11.46 0.16
C HIS A 141 6.68 -12.80 0.77
N TRP A 142 7.12 -13.94 0.21
CA TRP A 142 6.67 -15.24 0.69
C TRP A 142 7.80 -16.05 1.36
N ASN A 143 8.53 -15.37 2.28
CA ASN A 143 9.62 -15.94 3.09
C ASN A 143 9.31 -15.70 4.58
N TRP A 144 8.61 -16.66 5.21
CA TRP A 144 8.10 -16.53 6.57
C TRP A 144 8.46 -17.76 7.41
N GLU A 145 9.75 -18.09 7.46
CA GLU A 145 10.27 -19.19 8.28
C GLU A 145 9.75 -19.10 9.73
N GLY A 146 9.20 -20.20 10.25
CA GLY A 146 8.59 -20.27 11.58
C GLY A 146 7.15 -19.74 11.67
N ARG A 147 6.52 -19.36 10.54
CA ARG A 147 5.10 -19.00 10.48
C ARG A 147 4.23 -20.01 9.72
N GLU A 148 4.74 -21.17 9.43
CA GLU A 148 4.00 -22.24 8.73
C GLU A 148 2.66 -22.50 9.43
N GLY A 149 1.57 -22.53 8.66
CA GLY A 149 0.22 -22.73 9.15
C GLY A 149 -0.42 -21.51 9.84
N LYS A 150 0.27 -20.36 9.90
CA LYS A 150 -0.28 -19.11 10.46
C LYS A 150 -0.80 -18.20 9.35
N GLU A 151 -1.73 -17.32 9.71
CA GLU A 151 -2.21 -16.29 8.78
C GLU A 151 -1.10 -15.31 8.42
N VAL A 152 -0.97 -15.09 7.12
CA VAL A 152 -0.15 -14.04 6.49
C VAL A 152 -1.03 -13.38 5.44
N PRO A 153 -1.67 -12.25 5.74
CA PRO A 153 -2.53 -11.56 4.80
C PRO A 153 -1.83 -11.27 3.48
N VAL A 154 -2.48 -11.57 2.37
CA VAL A 154 -1.98 -11.26 1.02
C VAL A 154 -2.80 -10.12 0.45
N PHE A 155 -2.13 -9.02 0.09
CA PHE A 155 -2.73 -7.90 -0.62
C PHE A 155 -2.22 -7.85 -2.05
N VAL A 156 -3.06 -7.34 -2.94
CA VAL A 156 -2.73 -7.18 -4.36
C VAL A 156 -3.09 -5.77 -4.80
N TYR A 157 -2.09 -5.07 -5.35
CA TYR A 157 -2.26 -3.76 -5.96
C TYR A 157 -2.30 -3.93 -7.49
N THR A 158 -3.41 -3.61 -8.08
CA THR A 158 -3.63 -3.78 -9.51
C THR A 158 -4.63 -2.74 -10.04
N ASN A 159 -4.52 -2.40 -11.32
CA ASN A 159 -5.53 -1.60 -12.01
C ASN A 159 -6.69 -2.45 -12.57
N TYR A 160 -6.62 -3.77 -12.45
CA TYR A 160 -7.74 -4.65 -12.76
C TYR A 160 -8.79 -4.68 -11.63
N PRO A 161 -10.08 -4.88 -11.97
CA PRO A 161 -11.16 -4.89 -10.97
C PRO A 161 -11.16 -6.14 -10.09
N THR A 162 -10.70 -7.27 -10.60
CA THR A 162 -10.81 -8.59 -9.94
C THR A 162 -9.49 -9.34 -10.02
N ALA A 163 -9.16 -10.10 -8.98
CA ALA A 163 -8.10 -11.11 -9.04
C ALA A 163 -8.44 -12.34 -8.23
N GLU A 164 -7.75 -13.44 -8.52
CA GLU A 164 -7.81 -14.71 -7.78
C GLU A 164 -6.43 -15.06 -7.24
N LEU A 165 -6.40 -15.42 -5.96
CA LEU A 165 -5.19 -15.82 -5.26
C LEU A 165 -5.08 -17.35 -5.22
N PHE A 166 -3.88 -17.86 -5.50
CA PHE A 166 -3.53 -19.27 -5.32
C PHE A 166 -2.27 -19.39 -4.46
N ILE A 167 -2.27 -20.32 -3.52
CA ILE A 167 -1.09 -20.70 -2.75
C ILE A 167 -0.87 -22.21 -2.99
N ASN A 168 0.31 -22.55 -3.51
CA ASN A 168 0.66 -23.92 -3.88
C ASN A 168 -0.41 -24.61 -4.77
N GLY A 169 -1.00 -23.85 -5.69
CA GLY A 169 -2.06 -24.32 -6.60
C GLY A 169 -3.47 -24.36 -6.00
N LYS A 170 -3.63 -24.16 -4.69
CA LYS A 170 -4.95 -24.10 -4.03
C LYS A 170 -5.52 -22.68 -4.14
N SER A 171 -6.73 -22.54 -4.69
CA SER A 171 -7.42 -21.24 -4.75
C SER A 171 -7.88 -20.77 -3.37
N TYR A 172 -7.64 -19.50 -3.09
CA TYR A 172 -8.20 -18.73 -1.97
C TYR A 172 -9.39 -17.88 -2.40
N GLY A 173 -9.88 -18.10 -3.62
CA GLY A 173 -11.05 -17.42 -4.19
C GLY A 173 -10.71 -16.09 -4.86
N LYS A 174 -11.73 -15.58 -5.56
CA LYS A 174 -11.67 -14.27 -6.23
C LYS A 174 -12.07 -13.15 -5.27
N GLN A 175 -11.38 -12.04 -5.39
CA GLN A 175 -11.75 -10.77 -4.78
C GLN A 175 -12.00 -9.74 -5.88
N THR A 176 -13.04 -8.93 -5.70
CA THR A 176 -13.39 -7.84 -6.62
C THR A 176 -13.42 -6.53 -5.83
N LYS A 177 -12.83 -5.49 -6.39
CA LYS A 177 -12.89 -4.15 -5.81
C LYS A 177 -14.32 -3.71 -5.61
N ASN A 178 -14.61 -3.12 -4.45
CA ASN A 178 -15.96 -2.72 -4.07
C ASN A 178 -15.94 -1.54 -3.10
N ASN A 179 -17.11 -1.03 -2.71
CA ASN A 179 -17.26 0.13 -1.85
C ASN A 179 -17.58 -0.24 -0.38
N GLN A 180 -17.33 -1.47 0.07
CA GLN A 180 -17.58 -1.87 1.46
C GLN A 180 -16.64 -1.18 2.45
N SER A 181 -15.39 -0.93 2.03
CA SER A 181 -14.45 -0.07 2.74
C SER A 181 -13.67 0.78 1.74
N VAL A 182 -12.98 1.81 2.23
CA VAL A 182 -12.13 2.64 1.36
C VAL A 182 -10.97 1.84 0.78
N GLU A 183 -10.41 0.92 1.54
CA GLU A 183 -9.34 0.03 1.07
C GLU A 183 -9.83 -0.91 -0.04
N ASN A 184 -11.02 -1.48 0.09
CA ASN A 184 -11.60 -2.39 -0.90
C ASN A 184 -11.86 -1.72 -2.25
N ARG A 185 -11.87 -0.38 -2.33
CA ARG A 185 -11.98 0.35 -3.61
C ARG A 185 -10.70 0.28 -4.44
N TYR A 186 -9.54 0.16 -3.77
CA TYR A 186 -8.23 0.29 -4.42
C TYR A 186 -7.35 -0.94 -4.29
N ARG A 187 -7.65 -1.84 -3.32
CA ARG A 187 -6.88 -3.02 -2.99
C ARG A 187 -7.73 -4.28 -3.08
N LEU A 188 -7.10 -5.41 -3.38
CA LEU A 188 -7.68 -6.74 -3.23
C LEU A 188 -6.96 -7.42 -2.08
N MET A 189 -7.71 -7.95 -1.09
CA MET A 189 -7.14 -8.37 0.19
C MET A 189 -7.66 -9.73 0.61
N TRP A 190 -6.75 -10.67 0.91
CA TRP A 190 -7.03 -11.99 1.48
C TRP A 190 -6.42 -12.03 2.88
N HIS A 191 -7.21 -11.68 3.90
CA HIS A 191 -6.75 -11.62 5.29
C HIS A 191 -6.49 -13.00 5.88
N ASN A 192 -7.16 -14.02 5.39
CA ASN A 192 -7.13 -15.42 5.86
C ASN A 192 -6.16 -16.31 5.06
N ALA A 193 -5.25 -15.75 4.31
CA ALA A 193 -4.24 -16.52 3.61
C ALA A 193 -3.30 -17.18 4.63
N ILE A 194 -3.11 -18.49 4.50
CA ILE A 194 -2.26 -19.28 5.40
C ILE A 194 -0.90 -19.47 4.76
N TYR A 195 0.16 -19.16 5.52
CA TYR A 195 1.51 -19.36 5.02
C TYR A 195 1.85 -20.86 4.93
N GLU A 196 2.21 -21.25 3.73
CA GLU A 196 2.89 -22.49 3.40
C GLU A 196 4.04 -22.18 2.47
N PRO A 197 5.29 -22.61 2.74
CA PRO A 197 6.40 -22.41 1.82
C PRO A 197 6.08 -22.90 0.41
N GLY A 198 6.47 -22.15 -0.61
CA GLY A 198 6.20 -22.50 -2.00
C GLY A 198 5.83 -21.32 -2.86
N GLU A 199 4.75 -21.46 -3.63
CA GLU A 199 4.35 -20.51 -4.65
C GLU A 199 3.09 -19.75 -4.25
N VAL A 200 3.13 -18.44 -4.43
CA VAL A 200 1.93 -17.59 -4.45
C VAL A 200 1.74 -17.08 -5.87
N LYS A 201 0.58 -17.37 -6.42
CA LYS A 201 0.18 -16.92 -7.76
C LYS A 201 -1.08 -16.08 -7.67
N VAL A 202 -1.11 -14.99 -8.43
CA VAL A 202 -2.31 -14.16 -8.61
C VAL A 202 -2.60 -14.05 -10.10
N VAL A 203 -3.87 -14.25 -10.44
CA VAL A 203 -4.41 -14.04 -11.79
C VAL A 203 -5.38 -12.88 -11.73
N ALA A 204 -5.16 -11.84 -12.53
CA ALA A 204 -6.03 -10.68 -12.63
C ALA A 204 -6.98 -10.78 -13.83
N TYR A 205 -8.19 -10.25 -13.65
CA TYR A 205 -9.27 -10.34 -14.62
C TYR A 205 -9.83 -8.96 -14.93
N ASP A 206 -10.27 -8.76 -16.19
CA ASP A 206 -11.00 -7.57 -16.61
C ASP A 206 -12.48 -7.61 -16.15
N GLU A 207 -13.24 -6.59 -16.54
CA GLU A 207 -14.66 -6.42 -16.23
C GLU A 207 -15.54 -7.54 -16.83
N HIS A 208 -15.04 -8.26 -17.83
CA HIS A 208 -15.72 -9.38 -18.50
C HIS A 208 -15.32 -10.73 -17.90
N GLY A 209 -14.45 -10.75 -16.88
CA GLY A 209 -13.96 -11.98 -16.28
C GLY A 209 -12.88 -12.70 -17.09
N THR A 210 -12.30 -12.03 -18.08
CA THR A 210 -11.20 -12.57 -18.89
C THR A 210 -9.87 -12.36 -18.15
N ALA A 211 -9.07 -13.42 -18.03
CA ALA A 211 -7.73 -13.33 -17.45
C ALA A 211 -6.82 -12.45 -18.33
N LYS A 212 -6.17 -11.46 -17.73
CA LYS A 212 -5.32 -10.47 -18.42
C LYS A 212 -3.86 -10.53 -17.98
N ALA A 213 -3.61 -10.76 -16.70
CA ALA A 213 -2.28 -10.76 -16.15
C ALA A 213 -2.11 -11.86 -15.11
N GLU A 214 -0.90 -12.36 -14.99
CA GLU A 214 -0.51 -13.32 -13.96
C GLU A 214 0.80 -12.88 -13.33
N LYS A 215 0.92 -13.03 -12.01
CA LYS A 215 2.16 -12.81 -11.29
C LYS A 215 2.38 -13.92 -10.28
N ILE A 216 3.64 -14.35 -10.17
CA ILE A 216 4.08 -15.40 -9.24
C ILE A 216 5.22 -14.85 -8.39
N ILE A 217 5.15 -15.12 -7.08
CA ILE A 217 6.27 -14.99 -6.15
C ILE A 217 6.50 -16.34 -5.47
N ARG A 218 7.71 -16.58 -4.98
CA ARG A 218 8.06 -17.87 -4.37
C ARG A 218 8.88 -17.69 -3.11
N THR A 219 8.74 -18.62 -2.19
CA THR A 219 9.68 -18.79 -1.09
C THR A 219 11.08 -19.06 -1.66
N ALA A 220 12.06 -18.33 -1.16
CA ALA A 220 13.45 -18.53 -1.55
C ALA A 220 13.94 -19.91 -1.08
N GLY A 221 14.71 -20.56 -1.93
CA GLY A 221 15.45 -21.79 -1.58
C GLY A 221 16.69 -21.48 -0.73
N LYS A 222 17.47 -22.51 -0.44
CA LYS A 222 18.78 -22.34 0.20
C LYS A 222 19.69 -21.48 -0.71
N PRO A 223 20.58 -20.65 -0.15
CA PRO A 223 21.57 -19.92 -0.93
C PRO A 223 22.38 -20.90 -1.80
N HIS A 224 22.52 -20.58 -3.08
CA HIS A 224 23.18 -21.48 -4.02
C HIS A 224 24.63 -21.02 -4.34
N HIS A 225 24.84 -19.70 -4.44
CA HIS A 225 26.13 -19.06 -4.63
C HIS A 225 26.11 -17.66 -4.00
N ILE A 226 27.27 -17.20 -3.58
CA ILE A 226 27.57 -15.81 -3.22
C ILE A 226 28.56 -15.30 -4.27
#